data_b692b16a8bad08921bab486d26c91887
#
_entry.id   b692b16a8bad08921bab486d26c91887
#
_cell.length_a   1.000
_cell.length_b   1.000
_cell.length_c   1.000
_cell.angle_alpha   90.00
_cell.angle_beta   90.00
_cell.angle_gamma   90.00
#
_symmetry.space_group_name_H-M   'P 1'
#
loop_
_entity.id
_entity.type
_entity.pdbx_description
1 polymer ?
#
loop_
_entity_poly.entity_id
_entity_poly.type
_entity_poly.pdbx_seq_one_letter_code
_entity_poly.pdbx_strand_id
1 'polypeptide(L)'
;MKDYKQWLVERFIIERKRFDRSGVYAYTQRAMAYNSNKIEGSTLTPEQTASLFDNGTLPQSDDYYRAKDVEEMNGHFLMFNYMLDTLDEELTPELIKHLHYELKIGVFEDRANGYAIGDYKKRPNMVGMYRTTLPQDVEMEMNQLLKWYREQNKNMETLAEFHARYEAIHPFQDGNGRTGRMIMFRESLKNPDIL
;
A
#
# COMPACT_ATOMS: atom_id res chain seq x y z
N MET A 1 24.57 15.82 10.60
CA MET A 1 23.10 16.03 10.76
C MET A 1 22.45 14.69 10.47
N LYS A 2 21.62 14.15 11.40
CA LYS A 2 20.82 12.96 11.03
C LYS A 2 19.94 13.34 9.84
N ASP A 3 19.92 12.49 8.83
CA ASP A 3 18.96 12.63 7.74
C ASP A 3 17.56 12.62 8.34
N TYR A 4 16.70 13.55 7.94
CA TYR A 4 15.32 13.65 8.42
C TYR A 4 14.55 12.35 8.23
N LYS A 5 14.79 11.65 7.13
CA LYS A 5 14.15 10.35 6.83
C LYS A 5 14.59 9.26 7.78
N GLN A 6 15.87 9.16 8.06
CA GLN A 6 16.38 8.22 9.05
C GLN A 6 15.78 8.50 10.43
N TRP A 7 15.69 9.76 10.82
CA TRP A 7 15.01 10.15 12.06
C TRP A 7 13.53 9.72 12.05
N LEU A 8 12.82 9.95 10.95
CA LEU A 8 11.41 9.61 10.80
C LEU A 8 11.19 8.09 10.92
N VAL A 9 11.99 7.29 10.24
CA VAL A 9 11.95 5.81 10.31
C VAL A 9 12.23 5.32 11.73
N GLU A 10 13.26 5.85 12.38
CA GLU A 10 13.56 5.53 13.79
C GLU A 10 12.35 5.85 14.70
N ARG A 11 11.68 6.99 14.48
CA ARG A 11 10.47 7.37 15.23
C ARG A 11 9.32 6.40 14.98
N PHE A 12 9.05 6.02 13.75
CA PHE A 12 8.03 5.04 13.43
C PHE A 12 8.26 3.72 14.18
N ILE A 13 9.48 3.20 14.16
CA ILE A 13 9.84 1.95 14.82
C ILE A 13 9.69 2.05 16.34
N ILE A 14 10.18 3.15 16.95
CA ILE A 14 10.12 3.36 18.41
C ILE A 14 8.66 3.50 18.88
N GLU A 15 7.88 4.35 18.20
CA GLU A 15 6.49 4.63 18.57
C GLU A 15 5.61 3.39 18.40
N ARG A 16 5.78 2.65 17.30
CA ARG A 16 5.10 1.38 17.07
C ARG A 16 5.39 0.35 18.18
N LYS A 17 6.68 0.16 18.54
CA LYS A 17 7.09 -0.77 19.60
C LYS A 17 6.54 -0.38 20.99
N ARG A 18 6.31 0.91 21.22
CA ARG A 18 5.75 1.42 22.48
C ARG A 18 4.23 1.50 22.48
N PHE A 19 3.57 1.10 21.39
CA PHE A 19 2.13 1.29 21.17
C PHE A 19 1.68 2.74 21.33
N ASP A 20 2.57 3.70 20.98
CA ASP A 20 2.27 5.13 21.05
C ASP A 20 1.36 5.52 19.87
N ARG A 21 0.12 5.86 20.19
CA ARG A 21 -0.89 6.28 19.21
C ARG A 21 -0.95 7.81 19.02
N SER A 22 -0.10 8.57 19.71
CA SER A 22 -0.09 10.04 19.66
C SER A 22 0.99 10.63 18.74
N GLY A 23 1.96 9.83 18.33
CA GLY A 23 3.14 10.26 17.60
C GLY A 23 2.99 10.27 16.08
N VAL A 24 4.11 10.51 15.41
CA VAL A 24 4.16 10.60 13.93
C VAL A 24 3.84 9.28 13.24
N TYR A 25 4.11 8.14 13.88
CA TYR A 25 3.72 6.83 13.36
C TYR A 25 2.20 6.73 13.21
N ALA A 26 1.47 7.01 14.29
CA ALA A 26 0.02 6.93 14.28
C ALA A 26 -0.61 7.96 13.32
N TYR A 27 -0.08 9.19 13.32
CA TYR A 27 -0.52 10.23 12.38
C TYR A 27 -0.35 9.78 10.92
N THR A 28 0.84 9.27 10.57
CA THR A 28 1.14 8.83 9.19
C THR A 28 0.29 7.62 8.79
N GLN A 29 0.12 6.63 9.68
CA GLN A 29 -0.76 5.49 9.45
C GLN A 29 -2.18 5.93 9.09
N ARG A 30 -2.79 6.76 9.94
CA ARG A 30 -4.16 7.25 9.72
C ARG A 30 -4.28 8.07 8.44
N ALA A 31 -3.35 9.00 8.22
CA ALA A 31 -3.39 9.87 7.05
C ALA A 31 -3.22 9.09 5.74
N MET A 32 -2.26 8.18 5.68
CA MET A 32 -2.03 7.35 4.48
C MET A 32 -3.20 6.40 4.23
N ALA A 33 -3.68 5.71 5.27
CA ALA A 33 -4.79 4.78 5.13
C ALA A 33 -6.05 5.49 4.65
N TYR A 34 -6.41 6.62 5.28
CA TYR A 34 -7.57 7.41 4.87
C TYR A 34 -7.44 7.87 3.42
N ASN A 35 -6.38 8.62 3.08
CA ASN A 35 -6.26 9.22 1.75
C ASN A 35 -6.14 8.16 0.66
N SER A 36 -5.38 7.09 0.88
CA SER A 36 -5.18 6.04 -0.11
C SER A 36 -6.47 5.25 -0.37
N ASN A 37 -7.25 4.92 0.66
CA ASN A 37 -8.55 4.27 0.48
C ASN A 37 -9.61 5.24 -0.08
N LYS A 38 -9.53 6.53 0.24
CA LYS A 38 -10.45 7.55 -0.30
C LYS A 38 -10.33 7.70 -1.81
N ILE A 39 -9.12 7.63 -2.36
CA ILE A 39 -8.87 7.60 -3.82
C ILE A 39 -9.58 6.40 -4.46
N GLU A 40 -9.65 5.26 -3.77
CA GLU A 40 -10.34 4.05 -4.24
C GLU A 40 -11.87 4.06 -3.92
N GLY A 41 -12.38 5.19 -3.45
CA GLY A 41 -13.82 5.36 -3.21
C GLY A 41 -14.33 4.85 -1.87
N SER A 42 -13.47 4.72 -0.85
CA SER A 42 -13.89 4.40 0.51
C SER A 42 -14.90 5.42 1.05
N THR A 43 -15.91 4.93 1.74
CA THR A 43 -16.95 5.76 2.38
C THR A 43 -16.56 6.24 3.77
N LEU A 44 -15.50 5.68 4.38
CA LEU A 44 -15.07 6.06 5.73
C LEU A 44 -14.58 7.51 5.80
N THR A 45 -14.83 8.14 6.95
CA THR A 45 -14.33 9.48 7.27
C THR A 45 -12.95 9.43 7.93
N PRO A 46 -12.23 10.58 8.05
CA PRO A 46 -10.97 10.63 8.80
C PRO A 46 -11.15 10.19 10.26
N GLU A 47 -12.26 10.58 10.91
CA GLU A 47 -12.58 10.25 12.31
C GLU A 47 -12.84 8.75 12.47
N GLN A 48 -13.58 8.14 11.54
CA GLN A 48 -13.81 6.70 11.52
C GLN A 48 -12.50 5.94 11.30
N THR A 49 -11.63 6.42 10.40
CA THR A 49 -10.30 5.85 10.17
C THR A 49 -9.43 5.92 11.42
N ALA A 50 -9.43 7.08 12.11
CA ALA A 50 -8.69 7.25 13.35
C ALA A 50 -9.22 6.33 14.45
N SER A 51 -10.55 6.21 14.63
CA SER A 51 -11.16 5.34 15.63
C SER A 51 -10.84 3.86 15.37
N LEU A 52 -10.88 3.42 14.11
CA LEU A 52 -10.47 2.06 13.75
C LEU A 52 -9.02 1.79 14.13
N PHE A 53 -8.12 2.72 13.82
CA PHE A 53 -6.70 2.57 14.12
C PHE A 53 -6.43 2.60 15.63
N ASP A 54 -7.05 3.54 16.37
CA ASP A 54 -6.74 3.78 17.78
C ASP A 54 -7.43 2.76 18.71
N ASN A 55 -8.68 2.39 18.38
CA ASN A 55 -9.55 1.63 19.30
C ASN A 55 -10.10 0.33 18.69
N GLY A 56 -9.95 0.11 17.37
CA GLY A 56 -10.56 -1.02 16.68
C GLY A 56 -12.08 -0.92 16.54
N THR A 57 -12.66 0.27 16.72
CA THR A 57 -14.10 0.50 16.69
C THR A 57 -14.47 1.63 15.73
N LEU A 58 -15.73 1.64 15.31
CA LEU A 58 -16.31 2.78 14.60
C LEU A 58 -17.15 3.61 15.56
N PRO A 59 -17.04 4.95 15.51
CA PRO A 59 -17.94 5.81 16.29
C PRO A 59 -19.38 5.62 15.82
N GLN A 60 -20.33 5.81 16.73
CA GLN A 60 -21.74 5.80 16.37
C GLN A 60 -22.01 6.95 15.39
N SER A 61 -22.59 6.62 14.24
CA SER A 61 -22.92 7.57 13.18
C SER A 61 -24.15 7.08 12.43
N ASP A 62 -24.93 7.99 11.92
CA ASP A 62 -26.03 7.71 10.99
C ASP A 62 -25.53 7.54 9.55
N ASP A 63 -24.24 7.78 9.31
CA ASP A 63 -23.61 7.63 7.99
C ASP A 63 -23.49 6.17 7.60
N TYR A 64 -23.76 5.92 6.32
CA TYR A 64 -23.60 4.59 5.73
C TYR A 64 -22.15 4.33 5.38
N TYR A 65 -21.61 3.18 5.77
CA TYR A 65 -20.30 2.69 5.33
C TYR A 65 -20.39 1.24 4.88
N ARG A 66 -19.53 0.85 3.96
CA ARG A 66 -19.47 -0.53 3.48
C ARG A 66 -18.55 -1.36 4.37
N ALA A 67 -18.94 -2.60 4.67
CA ALA A 67 -18.08 -3.52 5.44
C ALA A 67 -16.70 -3.70 4.78
N LYS A 68 -16.65 -3.79 3.45
CA LYS A 68 -15.42 -3.84 2.67
C LYS A 68 -14.46 -2.69 2.98
N ASP A 69 -14.98 -1.46 3.15
CA ASP A 69 -14.14 -0.29 3.44
C ASP A 69 -13.44 -0.41 4.80
N VAL A 70 -14.10 -1.05 5.78
CA VAL A 70 -13.50 -1.33 7.10
C VAL A 70 -12.42 -2.40 6.98
N GLU A 71 -12.70 -3.47 6.25
CA GLU A 71 -11.75 -4.57 6.01
C GLU A 71 -10.50 -4.06 5.29
N GLU A 72 -10.67 -3.27 4.24
CA GLU A 72 -9.58 -2.67 3.47
C GLU A 72 -8.78 -1.62 4.26
N MET A 73 -9.45 -0.86 5.13
CA MET A 73 -8.76 0.08 6.03
C MET A 73 -7.85 -0.66 7.01
N ASN A 74 -8.36 -1.75 7.63
CA ASN A 74 -7.55 -2.60 8.50
C ASN A 74 -6.38 -3.24 7.75
N GLY A 75 -6.62 -3.74 6.53
CA GLY A 75 -5.58 -4.27 5.67
C GLY A 75 -4.49 -3.24 5.33
N HIS A 76 -4.88 -1.98 5.14
CA HIS A 76 -3.90 -0.89 4.90
C HIS A 76 -2.99 -0.67 6.11
N PHE A 77 -3.52 -0.74 7.34
CA PHE A 77 -2.71 -0.64 8.55
C PHE A 77 -1.71 -1.81 8.66
N LEU A 78 -2.13 -3.03 8.31
CA LEU A 78 -1.25 -4.20 8.30
C LEU A 78 -0.17 -4.08 7.21
N MET A 79 -0.55 -3.69 6.00
CA MET A 79 0.38 -3.45 4.89
C MET A 79 1.45 -2.39 5.26
N PHE A 80 1.07 -1.30 5.91
CA PHE A 80 2.02 -0.30 6.38
C PHE A 80 3.00 -0.87 7.41
N ASN A 81 2.51 -1.68 8.35
CA ASN A 81 3.37 -2.33 9.34
C ASN A 81 4.37 -3.29 8.69
N TYR A 82 3.91 -4.11 7.75
CA TYR A 82 4.78 -5.00 6.99
C TYR A 82 5.82 -4.22 6.17
N MET A 83 5.41 -3.11 5.55
CA MET A 83 6.33 -2.22 4.85
C MET A 83 7.46 -1.72 5.76
N LEU A 84 7.15 -1.32 7.00
CA LEU A 84 8.18 -0.89 7.98
C LEU A 84 9.09 -2.05 8.41
N ASP A 85 8.53 -3.25 8.60
CA ASP A 85 9.30 -4.43 9.03
C ASP A 85 10.30 -4.90 7.96
N THR A 86 9.98 -4.64 6.70
CA THR A 86 10.79 -5.04 5.53
C THR A 86 11.49 -3.86 4.85
N LEU A 87 11.60 -2.71 5.54
CA LEU A 87 12.10 -1.49 4.91
C LEU A 87 13.52 -1.65 4.36
N ASP A 88 14.38 -2.39 5.06
CA ASP A 88 15.78 -2.61 4.65
C ASP A 88 15.93 -3.68 3.54
N GLU A 89 14.89 -4.44 3.24
CA GLU A 89 14.93 -5.47 2.21
C GLU A 89 14.95 -4.87 0.80
N GLU A 90 15.36 -5.67 -0.18
CA GLU A 90 15.25 -5.33 -1.59
C GLU A 90 13.78 -5.40 -2.05
N LEU A 91 13.38 -4.52 -2.99
CA LEU A 91 12.06 -4.58 -3.60
C LEU A 91 12.01 -5.75 -4.60
N THR A 92 11.33 -6.83 -4.22
CA THR A 92 11.17 -8.06 -5.00
C THR A 92 9.71 -8.34 -5.34
N PRO A 93 9.42 -9.22 -6.30
CA PRO A 93 8.05 -9.68 -6.56
C PRO A 93 7.37 -10.24 -5.31
N GLU A 94 8.09 -11.01 -4.49
CA GLU A 94 7.58 -11.63 -3.26
C GLU A 94 7.19 -10.57 -2.23
N LEU A 95 8.02 -9.55 -2.04
CA LEU A 95 7.71 -8.44 -1.14
C LEU A 95 6.47 -7.68 -1.61
N ILE A 96 6.35 -7.39 -2.91
CA ILE A 96 5.18 -6.71 -3.48
C ILE A 96 3.91 -7.55 -3.31
N LYS A 97 3.99 -8.86 -3.57
CA LYS A 97 2.89 -9.80 -3.36
C LYS A 97 2.48 -9.86 -1.90
N HIS A 98 3.42 -9.80 -0.97
CA HIS A 98 3.10 -9.82 0.46
C HIS A 98 2.49 -8.49 0.94
N LEU A 99 2.94 -7.35 0.43
CA LEU A 99 2.25 -6.07 0.69
C LEU A 99 0.77 -6.14 0.27
N HIS A 100 0.51 -6.69 -0.92
CA HIS A 100 -0.86 -6.90 -1.39
C HIS A 100 -1.62 -7.93 -0.52
N TYR A 101 -0.95 -8.98 -0.05
CA TYR A 101 -1.54 -9.97 0.86
C TYR A 101 -2.05 -9.30 2.14
N GLU A 102 -1.21 -8.52 2.80
CA GLU A 102 -1.58 -7.81 4.03
C GLU A 102 -2.78 -6.86 3.82
N LEU A 103 -2.81 -6.18 2.67
CA LEU A 103 -3.92 -5.30 2.32
C LEU A 103 -5.24 -6.05 2.16
N LYS A 104 -5.23 -7.26 1.56
CA LYS A 104 -6.44 -7.89 1.01
C LYS A 104 -6.88 -9.17 1.71
N ILE A 105 -6.06 -9.79 2.57
CA ILE A 105 -6.38 -11.09 3.17
C ILE A 105 -7.65 -11.05 4.04
N GLY A 106 -7.93 -9.91 4.68
CA GLY A 106 -9.13 -9.70 5.49
C GLY A 106 -10.40 -9.41 4.68
N VAL A 107 -10.31 -9.13 3.38
CA VAL A 107 -11.45 -8.67 2.57
C VAL A 107 -12.32 -9.85 2.16
N PHE A 108 -13.52 -9.93 2.72
CA PHE A 108 -14.47 -11.04 2.46
C PHE A 108 -14.88 -11.11 1.00
N GLU A 109 -15.23 -9.96 0.41
CA GLU A 109 -15.69 -9.88 -0.97
C GLU A 109 -14.68 -10.44 -1.98
N ASP A 110 -13.40 -10.12 -1.80
CA ASP A 110 -12.34 -10.59 -2.69
C ASP A 110 -12.16 -12.11 -2.61
N ARG A 111 -12.25 -12.66 -1.40
CA ARG A 111 -12.20 -14.13 -1.18
C ARG A 111 -13.42 -14.81 -1.78
N ALA A 112 -14.62 -14.25 -1.60
CA ALA A 112 -15.85 -14.78 -2.16
C ALA A 112 -15.84 -14.76 -3.69
N ASN A 113 -15.20 -13.75 -4.30
CA ASN A 113 -15.01 -13.66 -5.75
C ASN A 113 -13.86 -14.53 -6.28
N GLY A 114 -13.10 -15.20 -5.39
CA GLY A 114 -11.97 -16.04 -5.77
C GLY A 114 -10.81 -15.26 -6.39
N TYR A 115 -10.57 -14.03 -5.90
CA TYR A 115 -9.41 -13.26 -6.32
C TYR A 115 -8.11 -13.84 -5.75
N ALA A 116 -7.04 -13.74 -6.52
CA ALA A 116 -5.71 -14.18 -6.08
C ALA A 116 -5.16 -13.14 -5.09
N ILE A 117 -5.29 -13.42 -3.78
CA ILE A 117 -4.80 -12.55 -2.72
C ILE A 117 -3.33 -12.87 -2.46
N GLY A 118 -2.47 -11.84 -2.53
CA GLY A 118 -1.02 -12.04 -2.39
C GLY A 118 -0.39 -12.73 -3.59
N ASP A 119 -1.08 -12.77 -4.72
CA ASP A 119 -0.54 -13.30 -5.99
C ASP A 119 -1.07 -12.49 -7.17
N TYR A 120 -0.41 -12.60 -8.31
CA TYR A 120 -0.80 -11.89 -9.51
C TYR A 120 -2.19 -12.31 -10.01
N LYS A 121 -2.87 -11.38 -10.66
CA LYS A 121 -4.22 -11.59 -11.20
C LYS A 121 -4.29 -12.77 -12.15
N LYS A 122 -5.42 -13.51 -12.08
CA LYS A 122 -5.71 -14.65 -12.96
C LYS A 122 -6.76 -14.33 -14.02
N ARG A 123 -7.38 -13.15 -13.91
CA ARG A 123 -8.38 -12.66 -14.85
C ARG A 123 -7.96 -11.31 -15.42
N PRO A 124 -8.19 -11.03 -16.70
CA PRO A 124 -7.97 -9.71 -17.27
C PRO A 124 -8.75 -8.64 -16.49
N ASN A 125 -8.15 -7.48 -16.35
CA ASN A 125 -8.81 -6.31 -15.78
C ASN A 125 -8.55 -5.05 -16.65
N MET A 126 -9.24 -3.98 -16.34
CA MET A 126 -9.14 -2.71 -17.04
C MET A 126 -9.03 -1.57 -16.03
N VAL A 127 -8.38 -0.49 -16.43
CA VAL A 127 -8.37 0.80 -15.73
C VAL A 127 -9.06 1.82 -16.64
N GLY A 128 -10.27 2.23 -16.26
CA GLY A 128 -11.11 3.01 -17.16
C GLY A 128 -11.40 2.26 -18.47
N MET A 129 -10.98 2.81 -19.60
CA MET A 129 -11.13 2.19 -20.93
C MET A 129 -9.86 1.45 -21.40
N TYR A 130 -8.79 1.45 -20.61
CA TYR A 130 -7.51 0.86 -20.99
C TYR A 130 -7.39 -0.57 -20.46
N ARG A 131 -6.99 -1.49 -21.36
CA ARG A 131 -6.59 -2.85 -20.95
C ARG A 131 -5.22 -2.79 -20.29
N THR A 132 -5.11 -3.45 -19.16
CA THR A 132 -3.83 -3.63 -18.46
C THR A 132 -3.12 -4.88 -19.01
N THR A 133 -1.89 -5.16 -18.55
CA THR A 133 -1.14 -6.36 -18.93
C THR A 133 -1.99 -7.62 -18.71
N LEU A 134 -1.95 -8.55 -19.66
CA LEU A 134 -2.69 -9.81 -19.55
C LEU A 134 -2.10 -10.70 -18.44
N PRO A 135 -2.93 -11.53 -17.75
CA PRO A 135 -2.47 -12.33 -16.62
C PRO A 135 -1.22 -13.16 -16.87
N GLN A 136 -1.10 -13.78 -18.06
CA GLN A 136 0.05 -14.61 -18.42
C GLN A 136 1.35 -13.82 -18.60
N ASP A 137 1.27 -12.50 -18.82
CA ASP A 137 2.42 -11.64 -19.10
C ASP A 137 2.87 -10.85 -17.86
N VAL A 138 2.04 -10.81 -16.78
CA VAL A 138 2.27 -9.99 -15.58
C VAL A 138 3.60 -10.32 -14.92
N GLU A 139 3.93 -11.60 -14.74
CA GLU A 139 5.16 -12.01 -14.07
C GLU A 139 6.41 -11.53 -14.83
N MET A 140 6.41 -11.67 -16.14
CA MET A 140 7.49 -11.19 -17.00
C MET A 140 7.64 -9.67 -16.92
N GLU A 141 6.54 -8.95 -17.07
CA GLU A 141 6.52 -7.47 -17.04
C GLU A 141 6.96 -6.92 -15.68
N MET A 142 6.52 -7.53 -14.57
CA MET A 142 6.95 -7.13 -13.23
C MET A 142 8.44 -7.38 -13.01
N ASN A 143 8.98 -8.52 -13.49
CA ASN A 143 10.41 -8.80 -13.40
C ASN A 143 11.24 -7.80 -14.23
N GLN A 144 10.76 -7.42 -15.41
CA GLN A 144 11.40 -6.40 -16.25
C GLN A 144 11.37 -5.02 -15.58
N LEU A 145 10.23 -4.63 -15.00
CA LEU A 145 10.07 -3.37 -14.27
C LEU A 145 11.03 -3.28 -13.09
N LEU A 146 11.11 -4.33 -12.27
CA LEU A 146 11.99 -4.38 -11.11
C LEU A 146 13.48 -4.39 -11.51
N LYS A 147 13.83 -5.12 -12.57
CA LYS A 147 15.19 -5.08 -13.12
C LYS A 147 15.54 -3.66 -13.57
N TRP A 148 14.69 -3.04 -14.38
CA TRP A 148 14.87 -1.65 -14.81
C TRP A 148 15.03 -0.72 -13.62
N TYR A 149 14.14 -0.79 -12.62
CA TYR A 149 14.18 0.08 -11.44
C TYR A 149 15.48 -0.08 -10.65
N ARG A 150 16.01 -1.29 -10.50
CA ARG A 150 17.30 -1.54 -9.81
C ARG A 150 18.48 -0.84 -10.48
N GLU A 151 18.47 -0.76 -11.80
CA GLU A 151 19.55 -0.18 -12.61
C GLU A 151 19.51 1.36 -12.66
N GLN A 152 18.40 1.98 -12.21
CA GLN A 152 18.24 3.44 -12.26
C GLN A 152 18.80 4.14 -11.00
N ASN A 153 19.17 5.42 -11.17
CA ASN A 153 19.36 6.33 -10.05
C ASN A 153 18.04 6.53 -9.31
N LYS A 154 18.05 6.43 -7.98
CA LYS A 154 16.85 6.56 -7.15
C LYS A 154 16.56 8.05 -6.91
N ASN A 155 15.68 8.61 -7.71
CA ASN A 155 15.18 9.98 -7.57
C ASN A 155 13.65 10.01 -7.78
N MET A 156 13.04 11.18 -7.63
CA MET A 156 11.58 11.34 -7.73
C MET A 156 11.05 10.96 -9.12
N GLU A 157 11.78 11.31 -10.18
CA GLU A 157 11.37 11.03 -11.56
C GLU A 157 11.36 9.53 -11.84
N THR A 158 12.42 8.83 -11.44
CA THR A 158 12.51 7.36 -11.55
C THR A 158 11.42 6.67 -10.74
N LEU A 159 11.11 7.16 -9.55
CA LEU A 159 10.06 6.59 -8.72
C LEU A 159 8.67 6.83 -9.33
N ALA A 160 8.43 8.02 -9.87
CA ALA A 160 7.19 8.33 -10.58
C ALA A 160 7.01 7.46 -11.83
N GLU A 161 8.08 7.25 -12.61
CA GLU A 161 8.06 6.35 -13.77
C GLU A 161 7.83 4.91 -13.38
N PHE A 162 8.48 4.44 -12.29
CA PHE A 162 8.20 3.11 -11.74
C PHE A 162 6.72 2.95 -11.42
N HIS A 163 6.13 3.92 -10.72
CA HIS A 163 4.72 3.87 -10.35
C HIS A 163 3.80 3.87 -11.57
N ALA A 164 4.07 4.71 -12.56
CA ALA A 164 3.29 4.75 -13.79
C ALA A 164 3.32 3.41 -14.56
N ARG A 165 4.49 2.79 -14.67
CA ARG A 165 4.65 1.46 -15.28
C ARG A 165 3.96 0.37 -14.47
N TYR A 166 4.07 0.41 -13.13
CA TYR A 166 3.37 -0.51 -12.23
C TYR A 166 1.85 -0.42 -12.41
N GLU A 167 1.30 0.79 -12.47
CA GLU A 167 -0.13 1.00 -12.70
C GLU A 167 -0.56 0.55 -14.11
N ALA A 168 0.29 0.66 -15.12
CA ALA A 168 0.01 0.13 -16.47
C ALA A 168 -0.02 -1.41 -16.48
N ILE A 169 0.88 -2.07 -15.76
CA ILE A 169 0.89 -3.54 -15.60
C ILE A 169 -0.35 -3.97 -14.83
N HIS A 170 -0.68 -3.27 -13.76
CA HIS A 170 -1.83 -3.53 -12.88
C HIS A 170 -1.85 -5.00 -12.40
N PRO A 171 -0.82 -5.41 -11.64
CA PRO A 171 -0.50 -6.83 -11.45
C PRO A 171 -1.53 -7.63 -10.66
N PHE A 172 -2.36 -6.99 -9.84
CA PHE A 172 -3.35 -7.65 -8.99
C PHE A 172 -4.77 -7.46 -9.53
N GLN A 173 -5.70 -8.28 -9.05
CA GLN A 173 -7.11 -8.19 -9.45
C GLN A 173 -7.77 -6.92 -8.93
N ASP A 174 -7.42 -6.49 -7.71
CA ASP A 174 -7.81 -5.25 -7.02
C ASP A 174 -6.66 -4.81 -6.10
N GLY A 175 -6.67 -3.58 -5.56
CA GLY A 175 -5.67 -3.10 -4.60
C GLY A 175 -4.36 -2.59 -5.20
N ASN A 176 -4.25 -2.47 -6.53
CA ASN A 176 -3.02 -2.03 -7.20
C ASN A 176 -2.62 -0.61 -6.78
N GLY A 177 -3.53 0.36 -6.84
CA GLY A 177 -3.24 1.74 -6.47
C GLY A 177 -2.73 1.88 -5.03
N ARG A 178 -3.37 1.19 -4.08
CA ARG A 178 -2.96 1.19 -2.66
C ARG A 178 -1.58 0.57 -2.46
N THR A 179 -1.33 -0.58 -3.07
CA THR A 179 -0.03 -1.25 -3.03
C THR A 179 1.05 -0.41 -3.72
N GLY A 180 0.77 0.17 -4.89
CA GLY A 180 1.67 1.05 -5.62
C GLY A 180 2.07 2.29 -4.81
N ARG A 181 1.10 2.97 -4.17
CA ARG A 181 1.37 4.11 -3.28
C ARG A 181 2.17 3.72 -2.05
N MET A 182 1.96 2.52 -1.49
CA MET A 182 2.78 2.01 -0.38
C MET A 182 4.23 1.75 -0.82
N ILE A 183 4.44 1.21 -2.03
CA ILE A 183 5.78 1.03 -2.59
C ILE A 183 6.46 2.40 -2.79
N MET A 184 5.75 3.39 -3.33
CA MET A 184 6.29 4.74 -3.48
C MET A 184 6.73 5.32 -2.13
N PHE A 185 5.90 5.20 -1.10
CA PHE A 185 6.25 5.69 0.24
C PHE A 185 7.47 4.96 0.81
N ARG A 186 7.51 3.62 0.70
CA ARG A 186 8.65 2.81 1.09
C ARG A 186 9.95 3.27 0.43
N GLU A 187 9.94 3.40 -0.89
CA GLU A 187 11.12 3.78 -1.65
C GLU A 187 11.55 5.23 -1.36
N SER A 188 10.60 6.12 -1.07
CA SER A 188 10.92 7.49 -0.64
C SER A 188 11.60 7.54 0.72
N LEU A 189 11.27 6.65 1.66
CA LEU A 189 11.93 6.55 2.96
C LEU A 189 13.35 5.99 2.85
N LYS A 190 13.58 5.04 1.93
CA LYS A 190 14.88 4.38 1.74
C LYS A 190 15.92 5.27 1.05
N ASN A 191 15.49 6.13 0.16
CA ASN A 191 16.39 6.83 -0.75
C ASN A 191 16.43 8.33 -0.41
N PRO A 192 17.58 8.85 0.03
CA PRO A 192 17.70 10.24 0.47
C PRO A 192 17.40 11.26 -0.64
N ASP A 193 17.63 10.90 -1.90
CA ASP A 193 17.46 11.79 -3.06
C ASP A 193 16.00 11.86 -3.57
N ILE A 194 15.09 11.09 -2.97
CA ILE A 194 13.65 11.14 -3.27
C ILE A 194 12.97 12.02 -2.21
N LEU A 195 12.65 13.24 -2.54
CA LEU A 195 11.96 14.19 -1.64
C LEU A 195 10.53 14.43 -2.11
#